data_32cd820234129ad013853595566ec72a
#
_entry.id   32cd820234129ad013853595566ec72a
#
_cell.length_a   1.000
_cell.length_b   1.000
_cell.length_c   1.000
_cell.angle_alpha   90.00
_cell.angle_beta   90.00
_cell.angle_gamma   90.00
#
_symmetry.space_group_name_H-M   'P 1'
#
loop_
_entity.id
_entity.type
_entity.pdbx_description
1 polymer ?
#
loop_
_entity_poly.entity_id
_entity_poly.type
_entity_poly.pdbx_seq_one_letter_code
_entity_poly.pdbx_strand_id
1 'polypeptide(L)'
;DEEINQRTGQIKNTITKVENDLPATGYPTLTEYYPEEVLRKVGEWLELKPERPPIEEMEAQKDYGHALVLSSLFHNKYRWVTEWGKWIEYKKGVWKPTSEEKVAKEATERLHKYYTQEQLNARDKNKITEITQKIKEVWTYSRIIGALNFLRGFPDIMTSAQELDAIPGVLNLENGTLDLKTLTLNPHNPGDLLTKQVKAKWATEAKKDKWQEHLNLFLPNKNIQREIQRELGLALTGLSLEEILPIWYGIGANGKSTTLRVIMDVMGDYAQMASPRLLIKSKYERHTTELAELQGRRLIFSTETGEGGELDEEKMKWLTGGERVRARFMRQDNFEFPRTWIVFLVTNYKPTIKGTDEGTWRRIRLVPWEILLPLNERIPQEEIVKTLLTERDGILQWLVDGLRDWKEDPHWIAEEVLFATETYREEEDILR
;
A
#
# COMPACT_ATOMS: atom_id res chain seq x y z
N ASP A 1 -36.28 32.65 -7.77
CA ASP A 1 -36.77 31.64 -6.82
C ASP A 1 -36.25 30.21 -7.15
N GLU A 2 -36.17 29.85 -8.42
CA GLU A 2 -35.68 28.52 -8.82
C GLU A 2 -34.16 28.34 -8.58
N GLU A 3 -33.39 29.38 -8.84
CA GLU A 3 -31.95 29.44 -8.61
C GLU A 3 -31.58 29.40 -7.11
N ILE A 4 -32.38 30.07 -6.27
CA ILE A 4 -32.25 30.07 -4.81
C ILE A 4 -32.55 28.66 -4.27
N ASN A 5 -33.59 27.99 -4.78
CA ASN A 5 -33.94 26.64 -4.38
C ASN A 5 -32.86 25.60 -4.78
N GLN A 6 -32.29 25.74 -5.98
CA GLN A 6 -31.20 24.89 -6.45
C GLN A 6 -29.92 25.05 -5.60
N ARG A 7 -29.58 26.30 -5.26
CA ARG A 7 -28.43 26.64 -4.40
C ARG A 7 -28.63 26.15 -2.96
N THR A 8 -29.84 26.29 -2.42
CA THR A 8 -30.19 25.77 -1.09
C THR A 8 -30.09 24.23 -1.04
N GLY A 9 -30.47 23.54 -2.13
CA GLY A 9 -30.35 22.12 -2.27
C GLY A 9 -28.87 21.65 -2.29
N GLN A 10 -27.98 22.39 -2.95
CA GLN A 10 -26.55 22.10 -3.00
C GLN A 10 -25.88 22.29 -1.62
N ILE A 11 -26.22 23.33 -0.90
CA ILE A 11 -25.72 23.57 0.47
C ILE A 11 -26.19 22.45 1.41
N LYS A 12 -27.46 22.06 1.38
CA LYS A 12 -27.98 20.96 2.18
C LYS A 12 -27.25 19.65 1.87
N ASN A 13 -27.02 19.33 0.59
CA ASN A 13 -26.25 18.14 0.19
C ASN A 13 -24.81 18.15 0.69
N THR A 14 -24.17 19.32 0.69
CA THR A 14 -22.79 19.46 1.21
C THR A 14 -22.76 19.27 2.73
N ILE A 15 -23.72 19.85 3.46
CA ILE A 15 -23.87 19.67 4.91
C ILE A 15 -24.10 18.20 5.25
N THR A 16 -25.03 17.52 4.56
CA THR A 16 -25.30 16.09 4.76
C THR A 16 -24.07 15.21 4.47
N LYS A 17 -23.22 15.58 3.51
CA LYS A 17 -21.96 14.88 3.24
C LYS A 17 -20.97 15.06 4.40
N VAL A 18 -20.83 16.28 4.93
CA VAL A 18 -19.95 16.56 6.08
C VAL A 18 -20.44 15.83 7.34
N GLU A 19 -21.76 15.84 7.61
CA GLU A 19 -22.36 15.13 8.74
C GLU A 19 -22.18 13.59 8.67
N ASN A 20 -22.01 13.04 7.46
CA ASN A 20 -21.81 11.59 7.23
C ASN A 20 -20.35 11.22 6.90
N ASP A 21 -19.37 12.08 7.20
CA ASP A 21 -17.94 11.89 6.90
C ASP A 21 -17.65 11.56 5.42
N LEU A 22 -18.50 11.99 4.50
CA LEU A 22 -18.31 11.80 3.06
C LEU A 22 -17.48 12.96 2.49
N PRO A 23 -16.65 12.71 1.44
CA PRO A 23 -15.88 13.78 0.82
C PRO A 23 -16.81 14.89 0.30
N ALA A 24 -16.73 16.03 0.94
CA ALA A 24 -17.43 17.24 0.56
C ALA A 24 -16.49 18.15 -0.25
N THR A 25 -17.06 18.96 -1.13
CA THR A 25 -16.33 20.02 -1.85
C THR A 25 -15.76 20.99 -0.81
N GLY A 26 -14.44 21.13 -0.78
CA GLY A 26 -13.77 21.95 0.23
C GLY A 26 -14.00 23.46 0.04
N TYR A 27 -13.70 24.24 1.08
CA TYR A 27 -13.82 25.70 1.11
C TYR A 27 -13.24 26.42 -0.13
N PRO A 28 -12.09 26.02 -0.72
CA PRO A 28 -11.57 26.64 -1.94
C PRO A 28 -12.51 26.56 -3.15
N THR A 29 -13.31 25.52 -3.26
CA THR A 29 -14.28 25.36 -4.37
C THR A 29 -15.53 26.22 -4.14
N LEU A 30 -15.89 26.48 -2.88
CA LEU A 30 -17.03 27.32 -2.55
C LEU A 30 -16.74 28.81 -2.78
N THR A 31 -15.48 29.26 -2.65
CA THR A 31 -15.07 30.64 -2.92
C THR A 31 -15.19 31.04 -4.38
N GLU A 32 -15.18 30.04 -5.31
CA GLU A 32 -15.46 30.32 -6.73
C GLU A 32 -16.90 30.68 -7.02
N TYR A 33 -17.83 30.27 -6.14
CA TYR A 33 -19.28 30.42 -6.38
C TYR A 33 -19.97 31.39 -5.43
N TYR A 34 -19.36 31.73 -4.29
CA TYR A 34 -19.99 32.60 -3.27
C TYR A 34 -19.02 33.67 -2.78
N PRO A 35 -19.53 34.91 -2.54
CA PRO A 35 -18.73 35.94 -1.90
C PRO A 35 -18.21 35.50 -0.52
N GLU A 36 -16.99 35.85 -0.20
CA GLU A 36 -16.29 35.48 1.03
C GLU A 36 -17.08 35.84 2.31
N GLU A 37 -17.79 36.97 2.30
CA GLU A 37 -18.65 37.42 3.40
C GLU A 37 -19.84 36.46 3.67
N VAL A 38 -20.35 35.81 2.63
CA VAL A 38 -21.43 34.81 2.74
C VAL A 38 -20.87 33.52 3.35
N LEU A 39 -19.70 33.09 2.91
CA LEU A 39 -19.04 31.90 3.43
C LEU A 39 -18.64 32.06 4.90
N ARG A 40 -18.17 33.25 5.29
CA ARG A 40 -17.85 33.59 6.67
C ARG A 40 -19.08 33.48 7.57
N LYS A 41 -20.20 34.07 7.18
CA LYS A 41 -21.49 34.02 7.93
C LYS A 41 -22.01 32.59 8.05
N VAL A 42 -21.87 31.78 7.01
CA VAL A 42 -22.24 30.35 7.03
C VAL A 42 -21.34 29.57 7.99
N GLY A 43 -20.04 29.86 7.98
CA GLY A 43 -19.07 29.27 8.92
C GLY A 43 -19.36 29.60 10.39
N GLU A 44 -19.69 30.89 10.67
CA GLU A 44 -20.09 31.35 12.02
C GLU A 44 -21.40 30.67 12.47
N TRP A 45 -22.36 30.52 11.57
CA TRP A 45 -23.66 29.91 11.87
C TRP A 45 -23.58 28.41 12.09
N LEU A 46 -22.61 27.72 11.43
CA LEU A 46 -22.38 26.27 11.57
C LEU A 46 -21.41 25.93 12.71
N GLU A 47 -20.95 26.91 13.50
CA GLU A 47 -19.95 26.77 14.55
C GLU A 47 -18.65 26.05 14.04
N LEU A 48 -18.37 26.19 12.74
CA LEU A 48 -17.12 25.72 12.18
C LEU A 48 -15.99 26.45 12.88
N LYS A 49 -14.98 25.71 13.39
CA LYS A 49 -13.87 26.21 14.18
C LYS A 49 -13.34 27.56 13.65
N PRO A 50 -12.92 28.47 14.54
CA PRO A 50 -12.57 29.82 14.17
C PRO A 50 -11.63 29.85 12.98
N GLU A 51 -11.97 30.74 12.04
CA GLU A 51 -11.18 31.06 10.87
C GLU A 51 -9.68 31.04 11.21
N ARG A 52 -8.89 30.40 10.36
CA ARG A 52 -7.45 30.71 10.32
C ARG A 52 -7.34 32.23 10.32
N PRO A 53 -6.53 32.84 11.19
CA PRO A 53 -6.36 34.30 11.18
C PRO A 53 -6.12 34.76 9.74
N PRO A 54 -6.61 35.96 9.36
CA PRO A 54 -6.46 36.46 7.99
C PRO A 54 -5.02 36.23 7.50
N ILE A 55 -4.88 35.74 6.29
CA ILE A 55 -3.55 35.45 5.68
C ILE A 55 -2.58 36.63 5.90
N GLU A 56 -3.11 37.85 5.90
CA GLU A 56 -2.36 39.10 6.15
C GLU A 56 -1.71 39.17 7.55
N GLU A 57 -2.37 38.71 8.62
CA GLU A 57 -1.78 38.70 9.98
C GLU A 57 -0.78 37.53 10.16
N MET A 58 -1.02 36.42 9.49
CA MET A 58 -0.18 35.24 9.55
C MET A 58 1.05 35.35 8.64
N GLU A 59 0.94 36.06 7.52
CA GLU A 59 2.06 36.36 6.62
C GLU A 59 3.14 37.24 7.28
N ALA A 60 2.79 38.00 8.32
CA ALA A 60 3.77 38.77 9.10
C ALA A 60 4.74 37.92 9.92
N GLN A 61 4.50 36.63 10.09
CA GLN A 61 5.28 35.75 10.95
C GLN A 61 6.35 34.93 10.17
N LYS A 62 7.17 35.58 9.33
CA LYS A 62 8.40 34.99 8.74
C LYS A 62 8.22 33.51 8.28
N ASP A 63 8.89 32.56 8.97
CA ASP A 63 8.89 31.14 8.59
C ASP A 63 7.50 30.50 8.69
N TYR A 64 6.66 30.93 9.63
CA TYR A 64 5.29 30.45 9.77
C TYR A 64 4.40 30.94 8.59
N GLY A 65 4.57 32.19 8.15
CA GLY A 65 3.88 32.71 6.98
C GLY A 65 4.23 31.93 5.70
N HIS A 66 5.50 31.60 5.52
CA HIS A 66 5.92 30.69 4.42
C HIS A 66 5.27 29.31 4.54
N ALA A 67 5.18 28.75 5.75
CA ALA A 67 4.54 27.45 5.98
C ALA A 67 3.05 27.44 5.60
N LEU A 68 2.33 28.54 5.90
CA LEU A 68 0.91 28.67 5.52
C LEU A 68 0.72 28.66 4.01
N VAL A 69 1.53 29.43 3.28
CA VAL A 69 1.49 29.41 1.81
C VAL A 69 1.83 28.03 1.29
N LEU A 70 2.88 27.39 1.84
CA LEU A 70 3.26 26.03 1.46
C LEU A 70 2.19 24.99 1.73
N SER A 71 1.40 25.12 2.80
CA SER A 71 0.30 24.19 3.10
C SER A 71 -0.67 24.08 1.94
N SER A 72 -1.08 25.22 1.37
CA SER A 72 -1.96 25.24 0.19
C SER A 72 -1.26 24.72 -1.08
N LEU A 73 0.01 25.09 -1.29
CA LEU A 73 0.77 24.70 -2.48
C LEU A 73 1.18 23.23 -2.49
N PHE A 74 1.32 22.63 -1.29
CA PHE A 74 1.76 21.25 -1.11
C PHE A 74 0.61 20.28 -0.84
N HIS A 75 -0.59 20.79 -0.64
CA HIS A 75 -1.78 19.96 -0.54
C HIS A 75 -1.81 18.92 -1.68
N ASN A 76 -2.12 17.67 -1.35
CA ASN A 76 -2.12 16.54 -2.29
C ASN A 76 -0.78 16.20 -2.97
N LYS A 77 0.32 16.81 -2.58
CA LYS A 77 1.64 16.49 -3.14
C LYS A 77 2.65 16.01 -2.12
N TYR A 78 2.68 16.62 -0.94
CA TYR A 78 3.60 16.25 0.14
C TYR A 78 2.85 16.01 1.43
N ARG A 79 3.31 15.01 2.21
CA ARG A 79 2.91 14.78 3.58
C ARG A 79 4.10 14.46 4.44
N TRP A 80 3.99 14.75 5.74
CA TRP A 80 4.95 14.37 6.76
C TRP A 80 4.40 13.21 7.57
N VAL A 81 5.09 12.08 7.57
CA VAL A 81 4.71 10.90 8.38
C VAL A 81 5.44 10.97 9.70
N THR A 82 4.70 11.18 10.79
CA THR A 82 5.24 11.48 12.11
C THR A 82 6.14 10.37 12.63
N GLU A 83 5.66 9.14 12.64
CA GLU A 83 6.37 7.98 13.20
C GLU A 83 7.57 7.56 12.34
N TRP A 84 7.54 7.88 11.05
CA TRP A 84 8.69 7.63 10.17
C TRP A 84 9.72 8.74 10.20
N GLY A 85 9.35 9.94 10.69
CA GLY A 85 10.19 11.13 10.61
C GLY A 85 10.60 11.47 9.19
N LYS A 86 9.70 11.28 8.22
CA LYS A 86 10.00 11.40 6.79
C LYS A 86 8.91 12.13 6.02
N TRP A 87 9.34 12.87 5.00
CA TRP A 87 8.46 13.36 3.94
C TRP A 87 8.09 12.24 2.98
N ILE A 88 6.86 12.25 2.52
CA ILE A 88 6.37 11.45 1.40
C ILE A 88 5.84 12.37 0.30
N GLU A 89 6.05 11.96 -0.96
CA GLU A 89 5.59 12.68 -2.15
C GLU A 89 4.56 11.82 -2.89
N TYR A 90 3.45 12.44 -3.28
CA TYR A 90 2.48 11.81 -4.18
C TYR A 90 2.91 11.99 -5.62
N LYS A 91 3.10 10.88 -6.32
CA LYS A 91 3.49 10.87 -7.72
C LYS A 91 2.99 9.61 -8.43
N LYS A 92 2.38 9.78 -9.60
CA LYS A 92 1.85 8.66 -10.40
C LYS A 92 0.91 7.73 -9.62
N GLY A 93 0.02 8.32 -8.82
CA GLY A 93 -1.00 7.57 -8.08
C GLY A 93 -0.51 6.90 -6.79
N VAL A 94 0.69 7.19 -6.30
CA VAL A 94 1.24 6.53 -5.11
C VAL A 94 2.08 7.49 -4.26
N TRP A 95 2.01 7.34 -2.94
CA TRP A 95 2.85 8.03 -1.99
C TRP A 95 4.18 7.30 -1.79
N LYS A 96 5.31 8.01 -1.92
CA LYS A 96 6.65 7.45 -1.73
C LYS A 96 7.51 8.33 -0.84
N PRO A 97 8.38 7.75 0.00
CA PRO A 97 9.37 8.52 0.75
C PRO A 97 10.20 9.40 -0.18
N THR A 98 10.48 10.62 0.28
CA THR A 98 11.30 11.60 -0.43
C THR A 98 12.26 12.29 0.54
N SER A 99 13.33 12.89 0.02
CA SER A 99 14.29 13.59 0.86
C SER A 99 13.82 15.02 1.19
N GLU A 100 14.25 15.52 2.36
CA GLU A 100 13.94 16.88 2.80
C GLU A 100 14.54 17.93 1.86
N GLU A 101 15.73 17.66 1.32
CA GLU A 101 16.40 18.56 0.38
C GLU A 101 15.57 18.76 -0.89
N LYS A 102 14.92 17.69 -1.38
CA LYS A 102 14.03 17.77 -2.52
C LYS A 102 12.78 18.60 -2.21
N VAL A 103 12.19 18.39 -1.04
CA VAL A 103 11.03 19.16 -0.57
C VAL A 103 11.41 20.63 -0.39
N ALA A 104 12.56 20.91 0.21
CA ALA A 104 13.07 22.28 0.41
C ALA A 104 13.32 22.99 -0.93
N LYS A 105 13.92 22.31 -1.91
CA LYS A 105 14.13 22.88 -3.24
C LYS A 105 12.79 23.26 -3.88
N GLU A 106 11.81 22.36 -3.87
CA GLU A 106 10.51 22.66 -4.46
C GLU A 106 9.75 23.73 -3.67
N ALA A 107 9.88 23.77 -2.33
CA ALA A 107 9.33 24.84 -1.50
C ALA A 107 9.86 26.20 -1.93
N THR A 108 11.18 26.32 -2.11
CA THR A 108 11.82 27.54 -2.61
C THR A 108 11.24 27.99 -3.93
N GLU A 109 11.18 27.08 -4.92
CA GLU A 109 10.68 27.37 -6.27
C GLU A 109 9.20 27.82 -6.26
N ARG A 110 8.35 27.13 -5.49
CA ARG A 110 6.92 27.43 -5.42
C ARG A 110 6.64 28.74 -4.66
N LEU A 111 7.31 28.97 -3.53
CA LEU A 111 7.18 30.23 -2.79
C LEU A 111 7.69 31.42 -3.64
N HIS A 112 8.81 31.27 -4.31
CA HIS A 112 9.32 32.29 -5.21
C HIS A 112 8.30 32.65 -6.30
N LYS A 113 7.73 31.62 -6.96
CA LYS A 113 6.70 31.84 -7.98
C LYS A 113 5.46 32.51 -7.40
N TYR A 114 4.99 32.06 -6.23
CA TYR A 114 3.81 32.61 -5.54
C TYR A 114 4.03 34.10 -5.22
N TYR A 115 5.13 34.44 -4.53
CA TYR A 115 5.40 35.83 -4.15
C TYR A 115 5.69 36.73 -5.36
N THR A 116 6.30 36.22 -6.41
CA THR A 116 6.47 36.97 -7.65
C THR A 116 5.12 37.31 -8.27
N GLN A 117 4.17 36.37 -8.28
CA GLN A 117 2.82 36.63 -8.78
C GLN A 117 2.08 37.64 -7.90
N GLU A 118 2.19 37.51 -6.58
CA GLU A 118 1.61 38.47 -5.65
C GLU A 118 2.20 39.86 -5.82
N GLN A 119 3.51 40.00 -6.05
CA GLN A 119 4.18 41.26 -6.31
C GLN A 119 3.66 41.96 -7.57
N LEU A 120 3.40 41.19 -8.65
CA LEU A 120 2.84 41.71 -9.90
C LEU A 120 1.40 42.21 -9.72
N ASN A 121 0.64 41.63 -8.83
CA ASN A 121 -0.76 42.01 -8.54
C ASN A 121 -0.86 43.14 -7.53
N ALA A 122 0.18 43.43 -6.75
CA ALA A 122 0.20 44.46 -5.71
C ALA A 122 0.24 45.88 -6.31
N ARG A 123 -0.59 46.77 -5.79
CA ARG A 123 -0.63 48.20 -6.17
C ARG A 123 -0.01 49.11 -5.12
N ASP A 124 -0.03 48.68 -3.87
CA ASP A 124 0.55 49.43 -2.75
C ASP A 124 2.05 49.28 -2.65
N LYS A 125 2.78 50.41 -2.52
CA LYS A 125 4.23 50.41 -2.47
C LYS A 125 4.81 49.71 -1.23
N ASN A 126 4.12 49.79 -0.08
CA ASN A 126 4.56 49.14 1.14
C ASN A 126 4.44 47.62 1.00
N LYS A 127 3.30 47.15 0.45
CA LYS A 127 3.07 45.73 0.13
C LYS A 127 4.08 45.20 -0.88
N ILE A 128 4.40 45.95 -1.92
CA ILE A 128 5.45 45.57 -2.89
C ILE A 128 6.82 45.41 -2.20
N THR A 129 7.17 46.33 -1.28
CA THR A 129 8.43 46.25 -0.55
C THR A 129 8.49 45.04 0.37
N GLU A 130 7.40 44.74 1.09
CA GLU A 130 7.26 43.54 1.91
C GLU A 130 7.42 42.26 1.12
N ILE A 131 6.67 42.11 0.00
CA ILE A 131 6.75 40.94 -0.86
C ILE A 131 8.16 40.80 -1.45
N THR A 132 8.82 41.91 -1.82
CA THR A 132 10.22 41.88 -2.28
C THR A 132 11.17 41.30 -1.23
N GLN A 133 10.93 41.61 0.04
CA GLN A 133 11.70 41.03 1.13
C GLN A 133 11.44 39.52 1.26
N LYS A 134 10.17 39.09 1.21
CA LYS A 134 9.80 37.65 1.20
C LYS A 134 10.46 36.89 0.02
N ILE A 135 10.50 37.47 -1.16
CA ILE A 135 11.20 36.90 -2.34
C ILE A 135 12.69 36.69 -2.04
N LYS A 136 13.36 37.60 -1.32
CA LYS A 136 14.75 37.40 -0.93
C LYS A 136 14.92 36.30 0.12
N GLU A 137 14.00 36.25 1.07
CA GLU A 137 14.03 35.30 2.20
C GLU A 137 13.89 33.85 1.74
N VAL A 138 13.07 33.56 0.70
CA VAL A 138 12.88 32.19 0.20
C VAL A 138 14.15 31.58 -0.40
N TRP A 139 15.18 32.38 -0.74
CA TRP A 139 16.49 31.88 -1.16
C TRP A 139 17.43 31.53 0.00
N THR A 140 16.99 31.78 1.24
CA THR A 140 17.77 31.46 2.44
C THR A 140 17.38 30.10 2.96
N TYR A 141 18.28 29.12 2.88
CA TYR A 141 18.01 27.70 3.24
C TYR A 141 17.44 27.56 4.65
N SER A 142 17.98 28.27 5.65
CA SER A 142 17.47 28.19 7.02
C SER A 142 16.02 28.65 7.16
N ARG A 143 15.57 29.64 6.36
CA ARG A 143 14.18 30.09 6.33
C ARG A 143 13.25 29.02 5.78
N ILE A 144 13.67 28.35 4.70
CA ILE A 144 12.89 27.25 4.11
C ILE A 144 12.78 26.09 5.09
N ILE A 145 13.88 25.70 5.75
CA ILE A 145 13.83 24.62 6.77
C ILE A 145 12.96 25.03 7.96
N GLY A 146 13.02 26.29 8.40
CA GLY A 146 12.13 26.84 9.43
C GLY A 146 10.65 26.71 9.03
N ALA A 147 10.31 27.10 7.80
CA ALA A 147 8.96 26.93 7.26
C ALA A 147 8.53 25.47 7.16
N LEU A 148 9.39 24.58 6.70
CA LEU A 148 9.09 23.14 6.64
C LEU A 148 8.88 22.53 8.04
N ASN A 149 9.62 22.99 9.06
CA ASN A 149 9.42 22.53 10.44
C ASN A 149 8.04 22.90 10.99
N PHE A 150 7.54 24.12 10.72
CA PHE A 150 6.16 24.48 11.05
C PHE A 150 5.15 23.67 10.23
N LEU A 151 5.43 23.49 8.95
CA LEU A 151 4.55 22.81 8.01
C LEU A 151 4.28 21.35 8.41
N ARG A 152 5.25 20.66 9.02
CA ARG A 152 5.11 19.29 9.54
C ARG A 152 3.94 19.10 10.51
N GLY A 153 3.57 20.15 11.25
CA GLY A 153 2.47 20.14 12.22
C GLY A 153 1.11 20.52 11.64
N PHE A 154 1.01 20.83 10.36
CA PHE A 154 -0.25 21.25 9.76
C PHE A 154 -1.14 20.02 9.43
N PRO A 155 -2.45 20.06 9.76
CA PRO A 155 -3.37 18.93 9.55
C PRO A 155 -3.39 18.38 8.13
N ASP A 156 -3.29 19.28 7.13
CA ASP A 156 -3.31 18.89 5.70
C ASP A 156 -1.97 18.26 5.23
N ILE A 157 -0.93 18.33 6.04
CA ILE A 157 0.42 17.86 5.73
C ILE A 157 0.84 16.69 6.63
N MET A 158 0.52 16.81 7.93
CA MET A 158 0.81 15.74 8.89
C MET A 158 -0.07 14.53 8.60
N THR A 159 0.51 13.35 8.69
CA THR A 159 -0.21 12.07 8.66
C THR A 159 0.49 11.07 9.58
N SER A 160 -0.25 10.13 10.09
CA SER A 160 0.30 9.04 10.88
C SER A 160 0.59 7.82 9.99
N ALA A 161 1.54 6.99 10.42
CA ALA A 161 1.81 5.72 9.73
C ALA A 161 0.59 4.79 9.71
N GLN A 162 -0.34 4.94 10.66
CA GLN A 162 -1.55 4.12 10.74
C GLN A 162 -2.59 4.47 9.67
N GLU A 163 -2.56 5.69 9.15
CA GLU A 163 -3.46 6.16 8.09
C GLU A 163 -3.01 5.68 6.71
N LEU A 164 -1.74 5.29 6.57
CA LEU A 164 -1.19 4.82 5.31
C LEU A 164 -1.62 3.38 5.01
N ASP A 165 -2.04 3.13 3.76
CA ASP A 165 -2.50 1.81 3.28
C ASP A 165 -3.63 1.22 4.14
N ALA A 166 -4.43 2.06 4.82
CA ALA A 166 -5.42 1.64 5.80
C ALA A 166 -6.76 1.20 5.19
N ILE A 167 -7.02 1.48 3.91
CA ILE A 167 -8.29 1.14 3.25
C ILE A 167 -8.26 -0.35 2.87
N PRO A 168 -9.10 -1.20 3.49
CA PRO A 168 -9.14 -2.62 3.15
C PRO A 168 -9.86 -2.86 1.82
N GLY A 169 -9.52 -3.96 1.14
CA GLY A 169 -10.21 -4.38 -0.07
C GLY A 169 -9.97 -3.50 -1.30
N VAL A 170 -9.00 -2.59 -1.26
CA VAL A 170 -8.58 -1.82 -2.43
C VAL A 170 -7.18 -2.19 -2.89
N LEU A 171 -6.93 -2.09 -4.18
CA LEU A 171 -5.63 -2.37 -4.79
C LEU A 171 -5.24 -1.20 -5.70
N ASN A 172 -4.11 -0.56 -5.40
CA ASN A 172 -3.60 0.53 -6.21
C ASN A 172 -2.84 -0.02 -7.43
N LEU A 173 -3.27 0.34 -8.62
CA LEU A 173 -2.74 -0.13 -9.91
C LEU A 173 -2.09 1.03 -10.68
N GLU A 174 -1.47 0.76 -11.82
CA GLU A 174 -0.88 1.83 -12.65
C GLU A 174 -1.93 2.79 -13.24
N ASN A 175 -3.16 2.33 -13.45
CA ASN A 175 -4.23 3.10 -14.10
C ASN A 175 -5.40 3.49 -13.17
N GLY A 176 -5.27 3.30 -11.85
CA GLY A 176 -6.30 3.68 -10.89
C GLY A 176 -6.28 2.82 -9.63
N THR A 177 -7.26 3.02 -8.78
CA THR A 177 -7.49 2.23 -7.56
C THR A 177 -8.66 1.27 -7.80
N LEU A 178 -8.41 -0.04 -7.76
CA LEU A 178 -9.40 -1.07 -7.94
C LEU A 178 -10.07 -1.42 -6.62
N ASP A 179 -11.38 -1.25 -6.54
CA ASP A 179 -12.20 -1.81 -5.46
C ASP A 179 -12.41 -3.31 -5.72
N LEU A 180 -11.86 -4.16 -4.86
CA LEU A 180 -11.92 -5.62 -5.01
C LEU A 180 -13.29 -6.22 -4.65
N LYS A 181 -14.19 -5.45 -4.05
CA LYS A 181 -15.57 -5.89 -3.77
C LYS A 181 -16.45 -5.74 -5.00
N THR A 182 -16.38 -4.59 -5.65
CA THR A 182 -17.22 -4.22 -6.81
C THR A 182 -16.53 -4.44 -8.15
N LEU A 183 -15.21 -4.59 -8.15
CA LEU A 183 -14.32 -4.62 -9.32
C LEU A 183 -14.39 -3.34 -10.16
N THR A 184 -14.70 -2.23 -9.50
CA THR A 184 -14.73 -0.91 -10.11
C THR A 184 -13.34 -0.26 -10.02
N LEU A 185 -12.83 0.18 -11.17
CA LEU A 185 -11.60 0.97 -11.23
C LEU A 185 -11.94 2.45 -11.03
N ASN A 186 -11.43 3.02 -9.95
CA ASN A 186 -11.57 4.43 -9.64
C ASN A 186 -10.31 5.22 -10.05
N PRO A 187 -10.41 6.51 -10.37
CA PRO A 187 -9.24 7.36 -10.54
C PRO A 187 -8.38 7.37 -9.27
N HIS A 188 -7.06 7.55 -9.44
CA HIS A 188 -6.17 7.73 -8.30
C HIS A 188 -6.57 8.95 -7.47
N ASN A 189 -6.63 8.80 -6.15
CA ASN A 189 -6.92 9.88 -5.22
C ASN A 189 -5.80 9.99 -4.17
N PRO A 190 -5.13 11.16 -4.02
CA PRO A 190 -4.13 11.38 -2.97
C PRO A 190 -4.67 11.12 -1.55
N GLY A 191 -5.97 11.35 -1.33
CA GLY A 191 -6.64 11.11 -0.05
C GLY A 191 -6.70 9.64 0.37
N ASP A 192 -6.53 8.69 -0.56
CA ASP A 192 -6.51 7.26 -0.24
C ASP A 192 -5.25 6.83 0.52
N LEU A 193 -4.24 7.69 0.60
CA LEU A 193 -2.97 7.49 1.32
C LEU A 193 -2.25 6.17 1.01
N LEU A 194 -2.36 5.69 -0.24
CA LEU A 194 -1.77 4.42 -0.68
C LEU A 194 -0.28 4.60 -0.98
N THR A 195 0.57 3.79 -0.34
CA THR A 195 2.03 3.81 -0.50
C THR A 195 2.57 2.68 -1.36
N LYS A 196 1.71 1.73 -1.72
CA LYS A 196 2.01 0.55 -2.54
C LYS A 196 1.32 0.67 -3.90
N GLN A 197 1.92 0.06 -4.93
CA GLN A 197 1.34 0.00 -6.25
C GLN A 197 1.71 -1.32 -6.95
N VAL A 198 0.73 -1.93 -7.60
CA VAL A 198 0.90 -3.05 -8.53
C VAL A 198 1.46 -2.52 -9.84
N LYS A 199 2.39 -3.24 -10.46
CA LYS A 199 3.00 -2.90 -11.76
C LYS A 199 2.20 -3.48 -12.93
N ALA A 200 0.89 -3.32 -12.89
CA ALA A 200 -0.02 -3.75 -13.94
C ALA A 200 -1.24 -2.83 -13.97
N LYS A 201 -1.98 -2.90 -15.06
CA LYS A 201 -3.23 -2.15 -15.28
C LYS A 201 -4.41 -3.09 -15.16
N TRP A 202 -5.52 -2.58 -14.66
CA TRP A 202 -6.78 -3.29 -14.74
C TRP A 202 -7.35 -3.20 -16.15
N ALA A 203 -7.56 -4.36 -16.76
CA ALA A 203 -8.25 -4.53 -18.03
C ALA A 203 -9.10 -5.80 -17.94
N THR A 204 -10.37 -5.74 -18.38
CA THR A 204 -11.32 -6.86 -18.26
C THR A 204 -11.00 -8.02 -19.21
N GLU A 205 -10.25 -7.76 -20.30
CA GLU A 205 -9.90 -8.73 -21.33
C GLU A 205 -8.40 -8.67 -21.64
N ALA A 206 -7.57 -8.90 -20.62
CA ALA A 206 -6.12 -8.93 -20.80
C ALA A 206 -5.64 -10.33 -21.21
N LYS A 207 -4.65 -10.38 -22.13
CA LYS A 207 -4.02 -11.64 -22.56
C LYS A 207 -3.29 -12.31 -21.41
N LYS A 208 -3.47 -13.62 -21.28
CA LYS A 208 -2.82 -14.47 -20.26
C LYS A 208 -2.48 -15.87 -20.80
N ASP A 209 -2.33 -16.00 -22.11
CA ASP A 209 -2.10 -17.28 -22.76
C ASP A 209 -0.76 -17.91 -22.36
N LYS A 210 0.32 -17.14 -22.42
CA LYS A 210 1.67 -17.59 -22.00
C LYS A 210 1.72 -17.93 -20.52
N TRP A 211 1.03 -17.14 -19.70
CA TRP A 211 0.88 -17.42 -18.28
C TRP A 211 0.18 -18.75 -18.04
N GLN A 212 -0.92 -18.99 -18.75
CA GLN A 212 -1.67 -20.24 -18.65
C GLN A 212 -0.87 -21.44 -19.19
N GLU A 213 -0.11 -21.28 -20.28
CA GLU A 213 0.82 -22.30 -20.78
C GLU A 213 1.90 -22.63 -19.73
N HIS A 214 2.49 -21.63 -19.09
CA HIS A 214 3.45 -21.83 -18.03
C HIS A 214 2.87 -22.61 -16.85
N LEU A 215 1.66 -22.25 -16.39
CA LEU A 215 0.97 -22.98 -15.33
C LEU A 215 0.63 -24.42 -15.76
N ASN A 216 0.17 -24.62 -16.98
CA ASN A 216 -0.16 -25.97 -17.48
C ASN A 216 1.07 -26.89 -17.57
N LEU A 217 2.24 -26.30 -17.87
CA LEU A 217 3.49 -27.05 -17.94
C LEU A 217 3.94 -27.52 -16.56
N PHE A 218 3.94 -26.66 -15.55
CA PHE A 218 4.49 -26.96 -14.23
C PHE A 218 3.47 -27.45 -13.20
N LEU A 219 2.19 -27.15 -13.43
CA LEU A 219 1.06 -27.54 -12.59
C LEU A 219 -0.07 -28.10 -13.48
N PRO A 220 0.09 -29.27 -14.10
CA PRO A 220 -0.92 -29.83 -15.00
C PRO A 220 -2.26 -30.13 -14.30
N ASN A 221 -2.23 -30.39 -13.00
CA ASN A 221 -3.43 -30.59 -12.20
C ASN A 221 -4.19 -29.26 -12.00
N LYS A 222 -5.43 -29.21 -12.48
CA LYS A 222 -6.26 -28.00 -12.44
C LYS A 222 -6.74 -27.62 -11.04
N ASN A 223 -6.90 -28.58 -10.15
CA ASN A 223 -7.25 -28.30 -8.75
C ASN A 223 -6.09 -27.60 -8.04
N ILE A 224 -4.85 -28.03 -8.25
CA ILE A 224 -3.66 -27.37 -7.68
C ILE A 224 -3.49 -25.96 -8.28
N GLN A 225 -3.71 -25.79 -9.61
CA GLN A 225 -3.71 -24.43 -10.20
C GLN A 225 -4.75 -23.53 -9.54
N ARG A 226 -5.98 -24.04 -9.35
CA ARG A 226 -7.09 -23.34 -8.73
C ARG A 226 -6.77 -22.99 -7.29
N GLU A 227 -6.19 -23.89 -6.49
CA GLU A 227 -5.78 -23.65 -5.12
C GLU A 227 -4.79 -22.47 -5.04
N ILE A 228 -3.69 -22.52 -5.79
CA ILE A 228 -2.68 -21.45 -5.84
C ILE A 228 -3.31 -20.12 -6.28
N GLN A 229 -4.18 -20.15 -7.28
CA GLN A 229 -4.86 -18.96 -7.79
C GLN A 229 -5.73 -18.30 -6.70
N ARG A 230 -6.45 -19.10 -5.92
CA ARG A 230 -7.32 -18.67 -4.82
C ARG A 230 -6.52 -18.10 -3.65
N GLU A 231 -5.46 -18.80 -3.23
CA GLU A 231 -4.58 -18.33 -2.17
C GLU A 231 -3.93 -16.97 -2.50
N LEU A 232 -3.41 -16.83 -3.72
CA LEU A 232 -2.85 -15.57 -4.21
C LEU A 232 -3.92 -14.49 -4.37
N GLY A 233 -5.10 -14.85 -4.88
CA GLY A 233 -6.24 -13.96 -5.02
C GLY A 233 -6.76 -13.45 -3.68
N LEU A 234 -6.88 -14.31 -2.68
CA LEU A 234 -7.27 -13.95 -1.32
C LEU A 234 -6.32 -12.92 -0.71
N ALA A 235 -5.01 -13.10 -0.92
CA ALA A 235 -3.99 -12.17 -0.42
C ALA A 235 -4.18 -10.74 -0.95
N LEU A 236 -4.77 -10.53 -2.15
CA LEU A 236 -5.02 -9.20 -2.71
C LEU A 236 -5.87 -8.33 -1.80
N THR A 237 -6.78 -8.93 -1.03
CA THR A 237 -7.74 -8.20 -0.18
C THR A 237 -7.06 -7.40 0.93
N GLY A 238 -5.92 -7.87 1.43
CA GLY A 238 -5.30 -7.33 2.63
C GLY A 238 -6.12 -7.51 3.90
N LEU A 239 -6.99 -8.49 3.90
CA LEU A 239 -7.80 -8.89 5.04
C LEU A 239 -7.32 -10.25 5.56
N SER A 240 -7.34 -10.41 6.89
CA SER A 240 -7.03 -11.69 7.54
C SER A 240 -8.28 -12.59 7.54
N LEU A 241 -8.73 -13.00 6.36
CA LEU A 241 -9.95 -13.81 6.20
C LEU A 241 -9.69 -15.29 6.48
N GLU A 242 -8.47 -15.77 6.22
CA GLU A 242 -8.03 -17.11 6.57
C GLU A 242 -6.67 -17.08 7.28
N GLU A 243 -6.47 -18.03 8.17
CA GLU A 243 -5.23 -18.22 8.92
C GLU A 243 -4.43 -19.36 8.27
N ILE A 244 -3.89 -19.15 7.07
CA ILE A 244 -3.20 -20.18 6.28
C ILE A 244 -1.72 -19.87 6.08
N LEU A 245 -0.94 -20.93 5.94
CA LEU A 245 0.44 -20.95 5.48
C LEU A 245 0.55 -21.86 4.27
N PRO A 246 0.45 -21.33 3.03
CA PRO A 246 0.76 -22.09 1.83
C PRO A 246 2.24 -22.45 1.79
N ILE A 247 2.55 -23.73 1.58
CA ILE A 247 3.89 -24.25 1.42
C ILE A 247 4.01 -24.84 0.01
N TRP A 248 4.67 -24.11 -0.90
CA TRP A 248 4.98 -24.61 -2.23
C TRP A 248 6.21 -25.51 -2.17
N TYR A 249 5.99 -26.80 -2.21
CA TYR A 249 7.01 -27.82 -2.01
C TYR A 249 7.31 -28.60 -3.31
N GLY A 250 8.57 -28.88 -3.53
CA GLY A 250 8.99 -29.78 -4.62
C GLY A 250 10.46 -29.63 -4.95
N ILE A 251 11.02 -30.67 -5.57
CA ILE A 251 12.42 -30.75 -6.00
C ILE A 251 12.70 -29.67 -7.05
N GLY A 252 13.89 -29.09 -7.08
CA GLY A 252 14.24 -27.96 -7.96
C GLY A 252 13.90 -28.13 -9.45
N ALA A 253 13.94 -27.04 -10.23
CA ALA A 253 13.65 -26.97 -11.66
C ALA A 253 12.19 -27.32 -12.05
N ASN A 254 11.23 -26.97 -11.22
CA ASN A 254 9.80 -27.24 -11.36
C ASN A 254 8.93 -25.98 -11.50
N GLY A 255 9.50 -24.84 -11.87
CA GLY A 255 8.79 -23.62 -12.13
C GLY A 255 8.44 -22.74 -10.92
N LYS A 256 8.54 -23.23 -9.67
CA LYS A 256 8.22 -22.46 -8.44
C LYS A 256 8.86 -21.07 -8.41
N SER A 257 10.18 -21.02 -8.53
CA SER A 257 10.93 -19.74 -8.44
C SER A 257 10.62 -18.78 -9.58
N THR A 258 10.28 -19.29 -10.77
CA THR A 258 9.87 -18.49 -11.92
C THR A 258 8.48 -17.90 -11.69
N THR A 259 7.52 -18.73 -11.27
CA THR A 259 6.17 -18.30 -10.90
C THR A 259 6.20 -17.25 -9.81
N LEU A 260 6.93 -17.51 -8.73
CA LEU A 260 7.14 -16.58 -7.62
C LEU A 260 7.67 -15.23 -8.12
N ARG A 261 8.73 -15.24 -8.94
CA ARG A 261 9.34 -14.01 -9.44
C ARG A 261 8.38 -13.19 -10.29
N VAL A 262 7.63 -13.84 -11.17
CA VAL A 262 6.61 -13.17 -12.01
C VAL A 262 5.52 -12.54 -11.14
N ILE A 263 4.98 -13.27 -10.16
CA ILE A 263 3.97 -12.73 -9.22
C ILE A 263 4.53 -11.53 -8.45
N MET A 264 5.76 -11.61 -7.95
CA MET A 264 6.40 -10.48 -7.25
C MET A 264 6.58 -9.27 -8.15
N ASP A 265 7.01 -9.46 -9.40
CA ASP A 265 7.18 -8.38 -10.36
C ASP A 265 5.85 -7.70 -10.69
N VAL A 266 4.78 -8.48 -10.91
CA VAL A 266 3.43 -7.96 -11.17
C VAL A 266 2.90 -7.20 -9.96
N MET A 267 2.97 -7.80 -8.77
CA MET A 267 2.44 -7.22 -7.53
C MET A 267 3.25 -6.01 -7.03
N GLY A 268 4.47 -5.84 -7.52
CA GLY A 268 5.30 -4.68 -7.22
C GLY A 268 5.48 -4.43 -5.73
N ASP A 269 5.05 -3.26 -5.25
CA ASP A 269 5.21 -2.90 -3.84
C ASP A 269 4.34 -3.75 -2.88
N TYR A 270 3.34 -4.45 -3.36
CA TYR A 270 2.49 -5.30 -2.53
C TYR A 270 3.10 -6.67 -2.22
N ALA A 271 4.14 -7.09 -2.94
CA ALA A 271 4.87 -8.31 -2.66
C ALA A 271 6.25 -8.03 -2.05
N GLN A 272 6.71 -8.91 -1.18
CA GLN A 272 8.03 -8.82 -0.57
C GLN A 272 8.63 -10.20 -0.35
N MET A 273 9.94 -10.34 -0.67
CA MET A 273 10.73 -11.44 -0.23
C MET A 273 11.15 -11.20 1.22
N ALA A 274 10.82 -12.12 2.10
CA ALA A 274 11.27 -12.11 3.48
C ALA A 274 12.52 -12.96 3.66
N SER A 275 13.23 -12.75 4.76
CA SER A 275 14.34 -13.61 5.14
C SER A 275 13.87 -15.08 5.27
N PRO A 276 14.67 -16.08 4.81
CA PRO A 276 14.37 -17.51 5.03
C PRO A 276 14.07 -17.85 6.50
N ARG A 277 14.69 -17.10 7.41
CA ARG A 277 14.48 -17.26 8.86
C ARG A 277 13.13 -16.70 9.36
N LEU A 278 12.26 -16.19 8.49
CA LEU A 278 10.96 -15.66 8.92
C LEU A 278 10.11 -16.75 9.61
N LEU A 279 10.17 -17.96 9.11
CA LEU A 279 9.35 -19.09 9.56
C LEU A 279 10.16 -20.19 10.27
N ILE A 280 11.50 -20.11 10.28
CA ILE A 280 12.36 -21.16 10.84
C ILE A 280 12.94 -20.71 12.17
N LYS A 281 13.01 -21.61 13.13
CA LYS A 281 13.61 -21.36 14.44
C LYS A 281 15.06 -20.88 14.30
N SER A 282 15.38 -19.81 15.00
CA SER A 282 16.71 -19.19 15.01
C SER A 282 17.12 -18.83 16.43
N LYS A 283 18.42 -18.98 16.71
CA LYS A 283 19.01 -18.58 18.01
C LYS A 283 19.15 -17.06 18.19
N TYR A 284 18.94 -16.27 17.13
CA TYR A 284 19.10 -14.82 17.14
C TYR A 284 17.75 -14.12 17.14
N GLU A 285 17.56 -13.18 18.07
CA GLU A 285 16.43 -12.27 18.06
C GLU A 285 16.46 -11.35 16.83
N ARG A 286 15.29 -10.99 16.33
CA ARG A 286 15.13 -10.13 15.16
C ARG A 286 14.94 -8.67 15.54
N HIS A 287 15.38 -7.79 14.67
CA HIS A 287 15.03 -6.39 14.72
C HIS A 287 13.58 -6.19 14.27
N THR A 288 12.81 -5.42 15.02
CA THR A 288 11.42 -5.02 14.71
C THR A 288 11.30 -4.23 13.40
N THR A 289 12.42 -3.79 12.84
CA THR A 289 12.49 -3.08 11.54
C THR A 289 12.02 -3.95 10.36
N GLU A 290 12.34 -5.27 10.36
CA GLU A 290 11.87 -6.18 9.31
C GLU A 290 10.33 -6.24 9.27
N LEU A 291 9.67 -6.16 10.42
CA LEU A 291 8.22 -6.15 10.53
C LEU A 291 7.62 -4.82 10.06
N ALA A 292 8.30 -3.70 10.33
CA ALA A 292 7.85 -2.38 9.87
C ALA A 292 7.78 -2.29 8.33
N GLU A 293 8.66 -2.99 7.62
CA GLU A 293 8.67 -3.04 6.16
C GLU A 293 7.49 -3.82 5.57
N LEU A 294 6.80 -4.64 6.39
CA LEU A 294 5.65 -5.43 5.95
C LEU A 294 4.35 -4.62 5.90
N GLN A 295 4.33 -3.41 6.45
CA GLN A 295 3.13 -2.57 6.44
C GLN A 295 2.58 -2.39 5.01
N GLY A 296 1.29 -2.68 4.81
CA GLY A 296 0.59 -2.56 3.54
C GLY A 296 0.95 -3.63 2.49
N ARG A 297 1.84 -4.59 2.81
CA ARG A 297 2.11 -5.73 1.92
C ARG A 297 0.91 -6.67 1.88
N ARG A 298 0.81 -7.45 0.78
CA ARG A 298 -0.24 -8.46 0.54
C ARG A 298 0.34 -9.87 0.47
N LEU A 299 1.50 -10.00 -0.14
CA LEU A 299 2.18 -11.25 -0.40
C LEU A 299 3.58 -11.22 0.23
N ILE A 300 3.84 -12.10 1.16
CA ILE A 300 5.15 -12.27 1.76
C ILE A 300 5.65 -13.66 1.39
N PHE A 301 6.77 -13.71 0.69
CA PHE A 301 7.39 -14.97 0.31
C PHE A 301 8.65 -15.21 1.14
N SER A 302 8.74 -16.40 1.74
CA SER A 302 9.93 -16.91 2.39
C SER A 302 10.44 -18.10 1.58
N THR A 303 11.72 -18.07 1.21
CA THR A 303 12.33 -19.17 0.43
C THR A 303 13.38 -19.90 1.24
N GLU A 304 13.57 -21.17 0.88
CA GLU A 304 14.63 -22.05 1.39
C GLU A 304 14.74 -22.14 2.91
N THR A 305 14.12 -23.19 3.39
CA THR A 305 14.55 -23.80 4.63
C THR A 305 15.70 -24.73 4.23
N GLY A 306 16.91 -24.56 4.72
CA GLY A 306 17.93 -25.59 4.53
C GLY A 306 17.40 -26.96 4.96
N GLU A 307 18.01 -28.05 4.50
CA GLU A 307 17.66 -29.39 4.96
C GLU A 307 17.65 -29.48 6.49
N GLY A 308 16.56 -29.99 7.09
CA GLY A 308 16.36 -30.08 8.54
C GLY A 308 15.98 -28.80 9.27
N GLY A 309 15.54 -27.74 8.58
CA GLY A 309 15.02 -26.55 9.21
C GLY A 309 13.74 -26.84 10.03
N GLU A 310 13.68 -26.42 11.30
CA GLU A 310 12.52 -26.59 12.17
C GLU A 310 11.59 -25.37 12.05
N LEU A 311 10.28 -25.60 11.79
CA LEU A 311 9.27 -24.54 11.74
C LEU A 311 9.13 -23.88 13.12
N ASP A 312 9.13 -22.57 13.15
CA ASP A 312 8.77 -21.78 14.33
C ASP A 312 7.25 -21.66 14.40
N GLU A 313 6.62 -22.61 15.04
CA GLU A 313 5.16 -22.75 15.09
C GLU A 313 4.47 -21.59 15.79
N GLU A 314 5.06 -21.06 16.86
CA GLU A 314 4.53 -19.91 17.58
C GLU A 314 4.53 -18.68 16.66
N LYS A 315 5.63 -18.46 15.99
CA LYS A 315 5.78 -17.35 15.06
C LYS A 315 4.92 -17.50 13.81
N MET A 316 4.77 -18.73 13.30
CA MET A 316 3.88 -19.03 12.20
C MET A 316 2.43 -18.69 12.58
N LYS A 317 1.96 -19.11 13.76
CA LYS A 317 0.63 -18.77 14.28
C LYS A 317 0.44 -17.26 14.41
N TRP A 318 1.45 -16.55 14.92
CA TRP A 318 1.42 -15.10 15.01
C TRP A 318 1.39 -14.43 13.62
N LEU A 319 2.22 -14.88 12.66
CA LEU A 319 2.26 -14.32 11.31
C LEU A 319 1.00 -14.60 10.48
N THR A 320 0.26 -15.66 10.79
CA THR A 320 -0.99 -16.04 10.11
C THR A 320 -2.24 -15.60 10.87
N GLY A 321 -2.12 -15.25 12.15
CA GLY A 321 -3.22 -14.80 13.01
C GLY A 321 -3.77 -13.40 12.64
N GLY A 322 -4.86 -12.99 13.26
CA GLY A 322 -5.53 -11.71 12.99
C GLY A 322 -5.04 -10.53 13.83
N GLU A 323 -3.98 -10.69 14.64
CA GLU A 323 -3.51 -9.66 15.57
C GLU A 323 -2.85 -8.48 14.84
N ARG A 324 -2.90 -7.30 15.47
CA ARG A 324 -2.17 -6.13 15.00
C ARG A 324 -0.66 -6.33 15.18
N VAL A 325 0.09 -5.82 14.25
CA VAL A 325 1.56 -5.89 14.26
C VAL A 325 2.11 -4.62 14.86
N ARG A 326 2.93 -4.76 15.92
CA ARG A 326 3.68 -3.66 16.52
C ARG A 326 5.12 -3.70 16.01
N ALA A 327 5.55 -2.60 15.40
CA ALA A 327 6.87 -2.50 14.79
C ALA A 327 7.45 -1.10 14.93
N ARG A 328 8.74 -0.95 14.60
CA ARG A 328 9.40 0.36 14.49
C ARG A 328 10.53 0.31 13.47
N PHE A 329 10.79 1.41 12.81
CA PHE A 329 12.05 1.59 12.10
C PHE A 329 13.19 1.91 13.08
N MET A 330 14.42 1.71 12.64
CA MET A 330 15.59 1.96 13.49
C MET A 330 15.61 3.41 13.99
N ARG A 331 15.75 3.59 15.33
CA ARG A 331 15.75 4.88 16.01
C ARG A 331 14.48 5.70 15.87
N GLN A 332 13.33 5.05 15.65
CA GLN A 332 12.03 5.70 15.56
C GLN A 332 11.05 5.10 16.58
N ASP A 333 9.92 5.80 16.79
CA ASP A 333 8.87 5.36 17.69
C ASP A 333 8.15 4.11 17.16
N ASN A 334 7.55 3.35 18.09
CA ASN A 334 6.73 2.21 17.74
C ASN A 334 5.41 2.68 17.14
N PHE A 335 4.95 1.96 16.13
CA PHE A 335 3.62 2.11 15.56
C PHE A 335 2.94 0.75 15.38
N GLU A 336 1.63 0.75 15.25
CA GLU A 336 0.83 -0.46 15.08
C GLU A 336 0.03 -0.38 13.78
N PHE A 337 -0.05 -1.49 13.06
CA PHE A 337 -0.83 -1.60 11.85
C PHE A 337 -1.50 -2.97 11.73
N PRO A 338 -2.61 -3.10 10.98
CA PRO A 338 -3.25 -4.38 10.77
C PRO A 338 -2.36 -5.28 9.90
N ARG A 339 -2.42 -6.58 10.16
CA ARG A 339 -1.85 -7.56 9.24
C ARG A 339 -2.63 -7.57 7.94
N THR A 340 -1.93 -7.42 6.82
CA THR A 340 -2.53 -7.28 5.48
C THR A 340 -2.00 -8.30 4.47
N TRP A 341 -1.31 -9.34 4.93
CA TRP A 341 -0.61 -10.29 4.06
C TRP A 341 -0.98 -11.75 4.33
N ILE A 342 -0.73 -12.58 3.32
CA ILE A 342 -0.53 -14.02 3.48
C ILE A 342 0.96 -14.30 3.30
N VAL A 343 1.51 -15.15 4.17
CA VAL A 343 2.90 -15.63 4.08
C VAL A 343 2.92 -16.94 3.32
N PHE A 344 3.76 -17.03 2.29
CA PHE A 344 4.01 -18.23 1.49
C PHE A 344 5.41 -18.75 1.79
N LEU A 345 5.55 -20.04 2.04
CA LEU A 345 6.82 -20.71 2.11
C LEU A 345 7.10 -21.45 0.80
N VAL A 346 8.17 -21.10 0.11
CA VAL A 346 8.56 -21.75 -1.15
C VAL A 346 9.87 -22.51 -0.90
N THR A 347 9.82 -23.84 -0.91
CA THR A 347 10.94 -24.66 -0.45
C THR A 347 11.12 -25.95 -1.24
N ASN A 348 12.35 -26.47 -1.20
CA ASN A 348 12.69 -27.81 -1.71
C ASN A 348 12.69 -28.86 -0.58
N TYR A 349 12.66 -28.44 0.66
CA TYR A 349 12.65 -29.32 1.84
C TYR A 349 11.50 -28.96 2.75
N LYS A 350 10.70 -29.96 3.15
CA LYS A 350 9.67 -29.75 4.16
C LYS A 350 10.34 -29.38 5.48
N PRO A 351 9.93 -28.28 6.16
CA PRO A 351 10.44 -27.99 7.49
C PRO A 351 9.95 -29.03 8.50
N THR A 352 10.77 -29.40 9.46
CA THR A 352 10.34 -30.28 10.57
C THR A 352 9.32 -29.54 11.45
N ILE A 353 8.20 -30.20 11.78
CA ILE A 353 7.13 -29.69 12.63
C ILE A 353 7.02 -30.58 13.87
N LYS A 354 7.31 -30.02 15.05
CA LYS A 354 7.27 -30.79 16.31
C LYS A 354 5.91 -30.74 17.00
N GLY A 355 5.07 -29.76 16.70
CA GLY A 355 3.74 -29.61 17.27
C GLY A 355 2.75 -30.59 16.67
N THR A 356 2.03 -31.33 17.51
CA THR A 356 0.89 -32.17 17.11
C THR A 356 -0.43 -31.41 17.19
N ASP A 357 -0.39 -30.16 17.65
CA ASP A 357 -1.61 -29.39 17.89
C ASP A 357 -2.34 -29.02 16.60
N GLU A 358 -3.66 -29.13 16.63
CA GLU A 358 -4.53 -28.84 15.50
C GLU A 358 -4.40 -27.37 15.04
N GLY A 359 -4.03 -26.46 15.96
CA GLY A 359 -3.80 -25.05 15.66
C GLY A 359 -2.66 -24.81 14.67
N THR A 360 -1.64 -25.69 14.64
CA THR A 360 -0.56 -25.65 13.65
C THR A 360 -1.02 -26.24 12.32
N TRP A 361 -1.52 -27.50 12.34
CA TRP A 361 -1.81 -28.26 11.13
C TRP A 361 -2.97 -27.70 10.29
N ARG A 362 -4.00 -27.16 10.90
CA ARG A 362 -5.13 -26.53 10.17
C ARG A 362 -4.72 -25.33 9.33
N ARG A 363 -3.55 -24.73 9.62
CA ARG A 363 -3.03 -23.58 8.87
C ARG A 363 -2.20 -23.98 7.65
N ILE A 364 -1.63 -25.16 7.67
CA ILE A 364 -0.71 -25.61 6.63
C ILE A 364 -1.51 -26.04 5.38
N ARG A 365 -1.04 -25.57 4.22
CA ARG A 365 -1.50 -25.98 2.90
C ARG A 365 -0.27 -26.40 2.11
N LEU A 366 0.04 -27.71 2.09
CA LEU A 366 1.19 -28.24 1.35
C LEU A 366 0.81 -28.40 -0.12
N VAL A 367 1.30 -27.51 -0.96
CA VAL A 367 1.03 -27.48 -2.40
C VAL A 367 2.16 -28.15 -3.15
N PRO A 368 1.95 -29.35 -3.74
CA PRO A 368 3.00 -30.11 -4.41
C PRO A 368 3.30 -29.55 -5.81
N TRP A 369 4.61 -29.38 -6.10
CA TRP A 369 5.17 -29.01 -7.41
C TRP A 369 6.03 -30.15 -7.91
N GLU A 370 5.42 -31.10 -8.61
CA GLU A 370 6.03 -32.42 -8.91
C GLU A 370 6.73 -32.46 -10.26
N ILE A 371 6.40 -31.55 -11.17
CA ILE A 371 6.94 -31.60 -12.54
C ILE A 371 8.41 -31.17 -12.54
N LEU A 372 9.28 -32.00 -13.08
CA LEU A 372 10.69 -31.73 -13.28
C LEU A 372 11.00 -31.67 -14.77
N LEU A 373 11.43 -30.50 -15.27
CA LEU A 373 11.84 -30.38 -16.66
C LEU A 373 13.19 -31.04 -16.92
N PRO A 374 13.32 -31.86 -17.99
CA PRO A 374 14.61 -32.36 -18.47
C PRO A 374 15.59 -31.23 -18.77
N LEU A 375 16.89 -31.50 -18.61
CA LEU A 375 17.92 -30.45 -18.79
C LEU A 375 17.90 -29.79 -20.17
N ASN A 376 17.61 -30.57 -21.22
CA ASN A 376 17.53 -30.11 -22.61
C ASN A 376 16.30 -29.24 -22.92
N GLU A 377 15.30 -29.22 -22.03
CA GLU A 377 14.08 -28.42 -22.18
C GLU A 377 14.11 -27.16 -21.32
N ARG A 378 15.15 -26.97 -20.51
CA ARG A 378 15.26 -25.82 -19.61
C ARG A 378 15.69 -24.58 -20.36
N ILE A 379 14.88 -23.54 -20.25
CA ILE A 379 15.17 -22.19 -20.74
C ILE A 379 15.66 -21.34 -19.55
N PRO A 380 16.59 -20.38 -19.76
CA PRO A 380 17.02 -19.47 -18.71
C PRO A 380 15.82 -18.75 -18.05
N GLN A 381 15.79 -18.73 -16.72
CA GLN A 381 14.69 -18.15 -15.95
C GLN A 381 14.39 -16.69 -16.35
N GLU A 382 15.42 -15.88 -16.60
CA GLU A 382 15.29 -14.48 -17.01
C GLU A 382 14.47 -14.32 -18.30
N GLU A 383 14.65 -15.22 -19.25
CA GLU A 383 13.96 -15.21 -20.53
C GLU A 383 12.48 -15.56 -20.37
N ILE A 384 12.20 -16.59 -19.55
CA ILE A 384 10.83 -16.98 -19.22
C ILE A 384 10.11 -15.84 -18.50
N VAL A 385 10.72 -15.26 -17.46
CA VAL A 385 10.17 -14.14 -16.70
C VAL A 385 9.88 -12.95 -17.62
N LYS A 386 10.83 -12.57 -18.49
CA LYS A 386 10.63 -11.48 -19.44
C LYS A 386 9.45 -11.76 -20.38
N THR A 387 9.30 -12.98 -20.84
CA THR A 387 8.22 -13.40 -21.72
C THR A 387 6.87 -13.32 -21.00
N LEU A 388 6.77 -13.86 -19.79
CA LEU A 388 5.54 -13.85 -18.99
C LEU A 388 5.11 -12.43 -18.58
N LEU A 389 6.07 -11.55 -18.25
CA LEU A 389 5.79 -10.16 -17.90
C LEU A 389 5.24 -9.31 -19.07
N THR A 390 5.25 -9.81 -20.30
CA THR A 390 4.50 -9.17 -21.39
C THR A 390 2.98 -9.27 -21.19
N GLU A 391 2.51 -10.16 -20.32
CA GLU A 391 1.10 -10.40 -20.00
C GLU A 391 0.75 -10.00 -18.55
N ARG A 392 1.47 -9.04 -17.96
CA ARG A 392 1.29 -8.64 -16.55
C ARG A 392 -0.15 -8.25 -16.19
N ASP A 393 -0.85 -7.60 -17.11
CA ASP A 393 -2.25 -7.19 -16.91
C ASP A 393 -3.17 -8.43 -16.86
N GLY A 394 -2.91 -9.44 -17.69
CA GLY A 394 -3.61 -10.73 -17.68
C GLY A 394 -3.30 -11.57 -16.44
N ILE A 395 -2.05 -11.50 -15.95
CA ILE A 395 -1.67 -12.16 -14.69
C ILE A 395 -2.39 -11.50 -13.51
N LEU A 396 -2.50 -10.17 -13.48
CA LEU A 396 -3.30 -9.46 -12.48
C LEU A 396 -4.78 -9.89 -12.56
N GLN A 397 -5.34 -9.98 -13.75
CA GLN A 397 -6.71 -10.47 -13.92
C GLN A 397 -6.86 -11.89 -13.39
N TRP A 398 -5.90 -12.78 -13.68
CA TRP A 398 -5.89 -14.14 -13.17
C TRP A 398 -5.88 -14.19 -11.64
N LEU A 399 -5.12 -13.33 -10.98
CA LEU A 399 -5.13 -13.20 -9.51
C LEU A 399 -6.50 -12.75 -9.00
N VAL A 400 -7.12 -11.77 -9.64
CA VAL A 400 -8.46 -11.28 -9.25
C VAL A 400 -9.54 -12.35 -9.52
N ASP A 401 -9.41 -13.15 -10.58
CA ASP A 401 -10.30 -14.28 -10.83
C ASP A 401 -10.21 -15.31 -9.70
N GLY A 402 -9.02 -15.54 -9.13
CA GLY A 402 -8.84 -16.38 -7.95
C GLY A 402 -9.56 -15.86 -6.71
N LEU A 403 -9.58 -14.55 -6.50
CA LEU A 403 -10.38 -13.95 -5.43
C LEU A 403 -11.88 -14.13 -5.64
N ARG A 404 -12.35 -14.02 -6.88
CA ARG A 404 -13.77 -14.29 -7.23
C ARG A 404 -14.15 -15.72 -6.90
N ASP A 405 -13.33 -16.65 -7.36
CA ASP A 405 -13.55 -18.07 -7.12
C ASP A 405 -13.54 -18.42 -5.62
N TRP A 406 -12.64 -17.82 -4.85
CA TRP A 406 -12.63 -17.96 -3.39
C TRP A 406 -13.90 -17.41 -2.74
N LYS A 407 -14.46 -16.29 -3.22
CA LYS A 407 -15.70 -15.72 -2.67
C LYS A 407 -16.94 -16.59 -2.96
N GLU A 408 -16.93 -17.35 -4.06
CA GLU A 408 -18.03 -18.25 -4.40
C GLU A 408 -18.11 -19.46 -3.47
N ASP A 409 -16.96 -20.03 -3.10
CA ASP A 409 -16.87 -21.15 -2.17
C ASP A 409 -15.61 -21.01 -1.26
N PRO A 410 -15.70 -20.27 -0.15
CA PRO A 410 -14.55 -20.04 0.72
C PRO A 410 -13.98 -21.32 1.37
N HIS A 411 -14.75 -22.40 1.43
CA HIS A 411 -14.34 -23.63 2.09
C HIS A 411 -13.71 -24.67 1.18
N TRP A 412 -13.72 -24.42 -0.14
CA TRP A 412 -13.11 -25.34 -1.09
C TRP A 412 -11.58 -25.35 -0.94
N ILE A 413 -11.02 -26.54 -0.86
CA ILE A 413 -9.58 -26.81 -0.86
C ILE A 413 -9.35 -27.98 -1.82
N ALA A 414 -8.28 -27.96 -2.59
CA ALA A 414 -7.93 -29.06 -3.49
C ALA A 414 -7.67 -30.36 -2.70
N GLU A 415 -8.29 -31.47 -3.13
CA GLU A 415 -8.09 -32.78 -2.47
C GLU A 415 -6.62 -33.20 -2.44
N GLU A 416 -5.86 -32.86 -3.48
CA GLU A 416 -4.43 -33.12 -3.59
C GLU A 416 -3.64 -32.36 -2.51
N VAL A 417 -4.04 -31.14 -2.16
CA VAL A 417 -3.41 -30.34 -1.12
C VAL A 417 -3.76 -30.88 0.26
N LEU A 418 -5.03 -31.29 0.46
CA LEU A 418 -5.46 -31.95 1.70
C LEU A 418 -4.67 -33.24 1.91
N PHE A 419 -4.59 -34.10 0.90
CA PHE A 419 -3.85 -35.37 0.95
C PHE A 419 -2.36 -35.15 1.21
N ALA A 420 -1.72 -34.23 0.50
CA ALA A 420 -0.31 -33.91 0.69
C ALA A 420 -0.03 -33.37 2.11
N THR A 421 -0.94 -32.55 2.66
CA THR A 421 -0.81 -31.98 4.00
C THR A 421 -0.97 -33.08 5.07
N GLU A 422 -1.93 -33.99 4.91
CA GLU A 422 -2.14 -35.10 5.87
C GLU A 422 -0.99 -36.10 5.82
N THR A 423 -0.50 -36.44 4.62
CA THR A 423 0.70 -37.31 4.47
C THR A 423 1.91 -36.65 5.17
N TYR A 424 2.09 -35.37 5.02
CA TYR A 424 3.18 -34.64 5.69
C TYR A 424 3.03 -34.71 7.22
N ARG A 425 1.82 -34.57 7.74
CA ARG A 425 1.52 -34.69 9.17
C ARG A 425 1.87 -36.09 9.68
N GLU A 426 1.47 -37.14 8.97
CA GLU A 426 1.79 -38.53 9.32
C GLU A 426 3.32 -38.78 9.31
N GLU A 427 4.05 -38.27 8.31
CA GLU A 427 5.53 -38.37 8.25
C GLU A 427 6.19 -37.76 9.50
N GLU A 428 5.72 -36.60 9.95
CA GLU A 428 6.28 -35.92 11.14
C GLU A 428 5.89 -36.64 12.45
N ASP A 429 4.73 -37.31 12.53
CA ASP A 429 4.32 -38.10 13.69
C ASP A 429 5.10 -39.40 13.83
N ILE A 430 5.51 -40.04 12.71
CA ILE A 430 6.30 -41.29 12.69
C ILE A 430 7.76 -41.06 13.14
N LEU A 431 8.27 -39.82 12.92
CA LEU A 431 9.63 -39.47 13.31
C LEU A 431 9.81 -39.21 14.82
N ARG A 432 8.76 -39.39 15.62
CA ARG A 432 8.75 -39.31 17.08
C ARG A 432 8.80 -40.68 17.74
#